data_44a4d7267ffff936a57d13d2b89dfebe
#
_entry.id   44a4d7267ffff936a57d13d2b89dfebe
#
_cell.length_a   1.000
_cell.length_b   1.000
_cell.length_c   1.000
_cell.angle_alpha   90.00
_cell.angle_beta   90.00
_cell.angle_gamma   90.00
#
_symmetry.space_group_name_H-M   'P 1'
#
loop_
_entity.id
_entity.type
_entity.pdbx_description
1 polymer ?
#
loop_
_entity_poly.entity_id
_entity_poly.type
_entity_poly.pdbx_seq_one_letter_code
_entity_poly.pdbx_strand_id
1 'polypeptide(L)'
;MKFILIIIFLFIVNCSGNKVSNFHGSKQLETKFNIIKVNKTNKNDLVKLIGPPSSVSDFDNNKWFYIERLKTNQSLIKLGNQKIEKNNVLIVQLDNSGIVREKKLLDLENMKDIKYLNTTTEKDFKNESILYNIFSSLREKINAPSKNRSK
;
A
#
# COMPACT_ATOMS: atom_id res chain seq x y z
N MET A 1 12.56 44.31 -31.75
CA MET A 1 12.90 43.64 -30.49
C MET A 1 11.70 43.42 -29.58
N LYS A 2 10.77 44.35 -29.34
CA LYS A 2 9.60 44.15 -28.47
C LYS A 2 8.66 43.02 -28.92
N PHE A 3 8.44 42.87 -30.22
CA PHE A 3 7.60 41.78 -30.76
C PHE A 3 8.19 40.36 -30.55
N ILE A 4 9.51 40.22 -30.61
CA ILE A 4 10.18 38.93 -30.37
C ILE A 4 10.01 38.53 -28.91
N LEU A 5 10.08 39.46 -27.97
CA LEU A 5 9.84 39.20 -26.55
C LEU A 5 8.42 38.72 -26.26
N ILE A 6 7.40 39.26 -26.93
CA ILE A 6 6.01 38.87 -26.83
C ILE A 6 5.80 37.44 -27.37
N ILE A 7 6.44 37.12 -28.51
CA ILE A 7 6.36 35.77 -29.08
C ILE A 7 7.01 34.73 -28.17
N ILE A 8 8.17 35.03 -27.59
CA ILE A 8 8.84 34.14 -26.64
C ILE A 8 7.97 33.94 -25.37
N PHE A 9 7.33 34.99 -24.87
CA PHE A 9 6.43 34.92 -23.73
C PHE A 9 5.20 34.03 -23.98
N LEU A 10 4.64 34.08 -25.21
CA LEU A 10 3.53 33.22 -25.62
C LEU A 10 3.89 31.73 -25.67
N PHE A 11 5.13 31.39 -26.01
CA PHE A 11 5.60 29.99 -26.03
C PHE A 11 5.82 29.42 -24.62
N ILE A 12 6.13 30.25 -23.61
CA ILE A 12 6.38 29.81 -22.25
C ILE A 12 5.06 29.43 -21.53
N VAL A 13 3.93 30.05 -21.90
CA VAL A 13 2.63 29.83 -21.24
C VAL A 13 1.97 28.52 -21.64
N ASN A 14 2.44 27.85 -22.70
CA ASN A 14 1.83 26.62 -23.23
C ASN A 14 2.32 25.31 -22.56
N CYS A 15 3.10 25.40 -21.49
CA CYS A 15 3.54 24.23 -20.73
C CYS A 15 2.45 23.77 -19.75
N SER A 16 1.36 23.22 -20.29
CA SER A 16 0.34 22.54 -19.51
C SER A 16 0.91 21.21 -18.99
N GLY A 17 1.35 21.19 -17.74
CA GLY A 17 1.85 19.99 -17.10
C GLY A 17 0.76 18.91 -17.04
N ASN A 18 0.89 17.87 -17.84
CA ASN A 18 -0.01 16.72 -17.82
C ASN A 18 0.01 16.08 -16.43
N LYS A 19 -1.16 16.01 -15.78
CA LYS A 19 -1.34 15.25 -14.55
C LYS A 19 -1.11 13.78 -14.84
N VAL A 20 -0.05 13.20 -14.33
CA VAL A 20 0.18 11.76 -14.41
C VAL A 20 -0.66 11.11 -13.31
N SER A 21 -1.60 10.26 -13.72
CA SER A 21 -2.43 9.47 -12.81
C SER A 21 -1.96 8.02 -12.78
N ASN A 22 -1.82 7.48 -11.59
CA ASN A 22 -1.48 6.08 -11.36
C ASN A 22 -2.69 5.36 -10.78
N PHE A 23 -3.17 4.37 -11.50
CA PHE A 23 -4.36 3.60 -11.16
C PHE A 23 -3.98 2.19 -10.74
N HIS A 24 -4.52 1.72 -9.61
CA HIS A 24 -4.34 0.37 -9.09
C HIS A 24 -5.67 -0.30 -8.77
N GLY A 25 -5.78 -1.57 -9.11
CA GLY A 25 -6.92 -2.43 -8.80
C GLY A 25 -8.08 -2.34 -9.79
N SER A 26 -9.30 -2.55 -9.33
CA SER A 26 -10.51 -2.65 -10.16
C SER A 26 -11.14 -1.29 -10.37
N LYS A 27 -11.44 -0.93 -11.62
CA LYS A 27 -12.07 0.35 -11.96
C LYS A 27 -13.57 0.34 -11.65
N GLN A 28 -14.10 1.52 -11.27
CA GLN A 28 -15.53 1.77 -11.12
C GLN A 28 -16.20 0.86 -10.07
N LEU A 29 -15.54 0.64 -8.93
CA LEU A 29 -16.09 -0.21 -7.87
C LEU A 29 -17.44 0.27 -7.35
N GLU A 30 -17.66 1.57 -7.31
CA GLU A 30 -18.94 2.16 -6.88
C GLU A 30 -20.09 1.77 -7.81
N THR A 31 -19.91 1.88 -9.13
CA THR A 31 -20.91 1.44 -10.10
C THR A 31 -21.17 -0.06 -10.01
N LYS A 32 -20.08 -0.84 -9.89
CA LYS A 32 -20.17 -2.31 -9.78
C LYS A 32 -20.82 -2.74 -8.47
N PHE A 33 -20.58 -2.03 -7.39
CA PHE A 33 -21.28 -2.24 -6.11
C PHE A 33 -22.78 -2.18 -6.27
N ASN A 34 -23.31 -1.23 -7.04
CA ASN A 34 -24.75 -1.09 -7.26
C ASN A 34 -25.36 -2.22 -8.09
N ILE A 35 -24.58 -2.82 -9.00
CA ILE A 35 -25.01 -3.96 -9.84
C ILE A 35 -25.08 -5.26 -9.04
N ILE A 36 -24.19 -5.46 -8.06
CA ILE A 36 -24.14 -6.66 -7.24
C ILE A 36 -25.41 -6.76 -6.39
N LYS A 37 -26.12 -7.87 -6.49
CA LYS A 37 -27.34 -8.14 -5.71
C LYS A 37 -27.06 -9.21 -4.67
N VAL A 38 -27.32 -8.88 -3.40
CA VAL A 38 -27.24 -9.81 -2.27
C VAL A 38 -28.26 -10.95 -2.48
N ASN A 39 -27.88 -12.16 -2.13
CA ASN A 39 -28.62 -13.41 -2.29
C ASN A 39 -28.94 -13.79 -3.75
N LYS A 40 -28.30 -13.15 -4.76
CA LYS A 40 -28.49 -13.47 -6.18
C LYS A 40 -27.19 -13.60 -6.93
N THR A 41 -26.26 -12.65 -6.74
CA THR A 41 -24.97 -12.64 -7.43
C THR A 41 -24.09 -13.76 -6.87
N ASN A 42 -23.52 -14.57 -7.75
CA ASN A 42 -22.62 -15.64 -7.34
C ASN A 42 -21.13 -15.25 -7.57
N LYS A 43 -20.24 -16.09 -7.08
CA LYS A 43 -18.77 -15.94 -7.21
C LYS A 43 -18.32 -15.75 -8.67
N ASN A 44 -18.89 -16.51 -9.60
CA ASN A 44 -18.52 -16.43 -11.02
C ASN A 44 -19.02 -15.12 -11.66
N ASP A 45 -20.19 -14.63 -11.23
CA ASP A 45 -20.71 -13.35 -11.69
C ASP A 45 -19.85 -12.19 -11.20
N LEU A 46 -19.35 -12.26 -9.95
CA LEU A 46 -18.40 -11.27 -9.43
C LEU A 46 -17.12 -11.23 -10.25
N VAL A 47 -16.55 -12.39 -10.57
CA VAL A 47 -15.33 -12.47 -11.40
C VAL A 47 -15.57 -11.93 -12.80
N LYS A 48 -16.73 -12.19 -13.40
CA LYS A 48 -17.10 -11.64 -14.73
C LYS A 48 -17.31 -10.13 -14.67
N LEU A 49 -17.92 -9.61 -13.60
CA LEU A 49 -18.26 -8.18 -13.45
C LEU A 49 -17.03 -7.34 -13.08
N ILE A 50 -16.22 -7.79 -12.14
CA ILE A 50 -15.14 -7.00 -11.52
C ILE A 50 -13.77 -7.54 -11.95
N GLY A 51 -13.65 -8.82 -12.14
CA GLY A 51 -12.39 -9.57 -12.26
C GLY A 51 -12.12 -10.40 -11.00
N PRO A 52 -10.95 -11.00 -10.90
CA PRO A 52 -10.53 -11.71 -9.69
C PRO A 52 -10.42 -10.73 -8.52
N PRO A 53 -10.63 -11.17 -7.27
CA PRO A 53 -10.46 -10.32 -6.11
C PRO A 53 -9.03 -9.83 -5.97
N SER A 54 -8.85 -8.61 -5.48
CA SER A 54 -7.53 -8.05 -5.17
C SER A 54 -6.85 -8.79 -4.02
N SER A 55 -7.65 -9.30 -3.08
CA SER A 55 -7.21 -10.14 -1.96
C SER A 55 -8.37 -10.97 -1.43
N VAL A 56 -8.05 -12.09 -0.84
CA VAL A 56 -8.99 -12.95 -0.08
C VAL A 56 -8.51 -12.94 1.36
N SER A 57 -9.43 -13.01 2.32
CA SER A 57 -9.07 -13.04 3.73
C SER A 57 -8.37 -14.36 4.09
N ASP A 58 -7.28 -14.29 4.83
CA ASP A 58 -6.56 -15.46 5.34
C ASP A 58 -7.37 -16.25 6.39
N PHE A 59 -8.34 -15.58 7.03
CA PHE A 59 -9.20 -16.18 8.07
C PHE A 59 -10.52 -16.72 7.53
N ASP A 60 -10.96 -16.27 6.35
CA ASP A 60 -12.24 -16.64 5.73
C ASP A 60 -12.13 -16.56 4.21
N ASN A 61 -11.96 -17.69 3.56
CA ASN A 61 -11.86 -17.79 2.10
C ASN A 61 -13.10 -17.27 1.34
N ASN A 62 -14.21 -17.09 2.04
CA ASN A 62 -15.45 -16.55 1.49
C ASN A 62 -15.51 -15.02 1.58
N LYS A 63 -14.51 -14.36 2.18
CA LYS A 63 -14.42 -12.91 2.29
C LYS A 63 -13.43 -12.35 1.29
N TRP A 64 -13.95 -11.61 0.31
CA TRP A 64 -13.20 -11.07 -0.81
C TRP A 64 -13.08 -9.56 -0.73
N PHE A 65 -11.90 -9.05 -1.09
CA PHE A 65 -11.60 -7.62 -1.14
C PHE A 65 -11.28 -7.21 -2.57
N TYR A 66 -11.92 -6.13 -3.02
CA TYR A 66 -11.61 -5.45 -4.27
C TYR A 66 -11.15 -4.04 -3.94
N ILE A 67 -10.06 -3.60 -4.54
CA ILE A 67 -9.46 -2.30 -4.26
C ILE A 67 -9.48 -1.47 -5.52
N GLU A 68 -9.90 -0.21 -5.41
CA GLU A 68 -9.79 0.82 -6.44
C GLU A 68 -9.00 1.99 -5.86
N ARG A 69 -7.79 2.24 -6.35
CA ARG A 69 -6.96 3.34 -5.90
C ARG A 69 -6.48 4.17 -7.08
N LEU A 70 -6.75 5.47 -7.03
CA LEU A 70 -6.26 6.46 -7.98
C LEU A 70 -5.38 7.46 -7.25
N LYS A 71 -4.10 7.50 -7.65
CA LYS A 71 -3.14 8.50 -7.21
C LYS A 71 -2.83 9.42 -8.36
N THR A 72 -2.79 10.73 -8.12
CA THR A 72 -2.37 11.72 -9.09
C THR A 72 -1.14 12.45 -8.59
N ASN A 73 -0.19 12.68 -9.49
CA ASN A 73 0.94 13.53 -9.20
C ASN A 73 0.49 14.98 -9.35
N GLN A 74 0.67 15.76 -8.30
CA GLN A 74 0.43 17.20 -8.37
C GLN A 74 1.55 17.86 -9.18
N SER A 75 1.24 19.05 -9.73
CA SER A 75 2.15 19.89 -10.53
C SER A 75 3.57 19.92 -9.98
N LEU A 76 4.55 20.08 -10.87
CA LEU A 76 5.98 20.27 -10.55
C LEU A 76 6.23 21.35 -9.48
N ILE A 77 5.36 22.38 -9.43
CA ILE A 77 5.39 23.45 -8.41
C ILE A 77 5.18 22.88 -6.99
N LYS A 78 4.48 21.76 -6.83
CA LYS A 78 4.23 21.09 -5.55
C LYS A 78 5.19 19.92 -5.28
N LEU A 79 6.39 19.97 -5.90
CA LEU A 79 7.47 18.99 -5.68
C LEU A 79 7.05 17.51 -5.90
N GLY A 80 6.11 17.26 -6.83
CA GLY A 80 5.70 15.91 -7.17
C GLY A 80 4.90 15.18 -6.08
N ASN A 81 4.35 15.88 -5.09
CA ASN A 81 3.53 15.28 -4.04
C ASN A 81 2.35 14.53 -4.65
N GLN A 82 2.21 13.26 -4.29
CA GLN A 82 1.10 12.43 -4.72
C GLN A 82 -0.14 12.69 -3.88
N LYS A 83 -1.28 12.91 -4.56
CA LYS A 83 -2.58 12.98 -3.91
C LYS A 83 -3.39 11.73 -4.24
N ILE A 84 -4.01 11.15 -3.23
CA ILE A 84 -5.00 10.08 -3.43
C ILE A 84 -6.32 10.74 -3.81
N GLU A 85 -6.81 10.49 -5.03
CA GLU A 85 -8.10 11.01 -5.50
C GLU A 85 -9.22 10.01 -5.26
N LYS A 86 -8.93 8.70 -5.35
CA LYS A 86 -9.85 7.62 -5.02
C LYS A 86 -9.15 6.55 -4.19
N ASN A 87 -9.85 6.03 -3.21
CA ASN A 87 -9.43 4.87 -2.43
C ASN A 87 -10.69 4.11 -1.96
N ASN A 88 -11.26 3.34 -2.87
CA ASN A 88 -12.45 2.55 -2.60
C ASN A 88 -12.05 1.11 -2.32
N VAL A 89 -12.66 0.52 -1.31
CA VAL A 89 -12.52 -0.89 -0.96
C VAL A 89 -13.91 -1.51 -0.90
N LEU A 90 -14.17 -2.44 -1.81
CA LEU A 90 -15.38 -3.24 -1.79
C LEU A 90 -15.08 -4.56 -1.08
N ILE A 91 -15.78 -4.79 0.00
CA ILE A 91 -15.76 -6.04 0.77
C ILE A 91 -16.99 -6.84 0.38
N VAL A 92 -16.80 -8.08 -0.02
CA VAL A 92 -17.87 -9.01 -0.36
C VAL A 92 -17.74 -10.26 0.49
N GLN A 93 -18.80 -10.59 1.20
CA GLN A 93 -18.93 -11.84 1.95
C GLN A 93 -19.77 -12.82 1.15
N LEU A 94 -19.22 -13.98 0.85
CA LEU A 94 -19.89 -15.10 0.18
C LEU A 94 -20.40 -16.10 1.22
N ASP A 95 -21.40 -16.88 0.86
CA ASP A 95 -21.78 -18.07 1.60
C ASP A 95 -21.00 -19.31 1.11
N ASN A 96 -21.24 -20.45 1.72
CA ASN A 96 -20.60 -21.73 1.35
C ASN A 96 -20.96 -22.20 -0.07
N SER A 97 -22.05 -21.69 -0.65
CA SER A 97 -22.48 -21.96 -2.02
C SER A 97 -21.88 -20.97 -3.02
N GLY A 98 -21.11 -19.99 -2.53
CA GLY A 98 -20.48 -18.94 -3.35
C GLY A 98 -21.44 -17.83 -3.76
N ILE A 99 -22.54 -17.61 -3.05
CA ILE A 99 -23.50 -16.53 -3.29
C ILE A 99 -23.16 -15.35 -2.36
N VAL A 100 -23.28 -14.11 -2.87
CA VAL A 100 -23.05 -12.90 -2.08
C VAL A 100 -24.07 -12.77 -0.96
N ARG A 101 -23.62 -12.81 0.27
CA ARG A 101 -24.43 -12.63 1.47
C ARG A 101 -24.43 -11.18 1.97
N GLU A 102 -23.26 -10.55 1.90
CA GLU A 102 -23.08 -9.18 2.34
C GLU A 102 -22.10 -8.46 1.39
N LYS A 103 -22.33 -7.18 1.19
CA LYS A 103 -21.43 -6.29 0.47
C LYS A 103 -21.29 -4.98 1.20
N LYS A 104 -20.07 -4.44 1.28
CA LYS A 104 -19.77 -3.16 1.91
C LYS A 104 -18.77 -2.39 1.06
N LEU A 105 -19.07 -1.14 0.78
CA LEU A 105 -18.15 -0.24 0.10
C LEU A 105 -17.60 0.75 1.13
N LEU A 106 -16.29 0.85 1.19
CA LEU A 106 -15.56 1.85 1.96
C LEU A 106 -14.90 2.79 0.97
N ASP A 107 -15.07 4.08 1.16
CA ASP A 107 -14.51 5.14 0.34
C ASP A 107 -13.39 5.91 1.05
N LEU A 108 -12.96 7.02 0.46
CA LEU A 108 -11.91 7.86 1.00
C LEU A 108 -12.30 8.49 2.36
N GLU A 109 -13.60 8.75 2.60
CA GLU A 109 -14.07 9.33 3.85
C GLU A 109 -13.98 8.35 5.03
N ASN A 110 -14.05 7.05 4.72
CA ASN A 110 -13.85 5.97 5.70
C ASN A 110 -12.38 5.71 6.02
N MET A 111 -11.46 6.37 5.31
CA MET A 111 -10.02 6.22 5.52
C MET A 111 -9.60 6.93 6.81
N LYS A 112 -9.03 6.18 7.75
CA LYS A 112 -8.45 6.75 8.98
C LYS A 112 -6.96 6.92 8.80
N ASP A 113 -6.46 8.11 9.11
CA ASP A 113 -5.03 8.34 9.23
C ASP A 113 -4.50 7.59 10.47
N ILE A 114 -3.61 6.65 10.22
CA ILE A 114 -2.90 5.97 11.30
C ILE A 114 -1.85 6.95 11.81
N LYS A 115 -2.10 7.56 12.96
CA LYS A 115 -1.08 8.30 13.69
C LYS A 115 -0.08 7.29 14.24
N TYR A 116 1.16 7.35 13.76
CA TYR A 116 2.23 6.60 14.38
C TYR A 116 2.38 7.10 15.81
N LEU A 117 2.22 6.20 16.77
CA LEU A 117 2.60 6.46 18.15
C LEU A 117 4.13 6.54 18.16
N ASN A 118 4.66 7.73 18.34
CA ASN A 118 6.10 7.96 18.56
C ASN A 118 6.58 7.49 19.95
N THR A 119 5.77 6.68 20.64
CA THR A 119 6.20 6.00 21.84
C THR A 119 7.12 4.86 21.41
N THR A 120 8.41 5.15 21.46
CA THR A 120 9.45 4.12 21.42
C THR A 120 9.16 3.19 22.59
N THR A 121 8.78 1.95 22.31
CA THR A 121 8.78 0.92 23.34
C THR A 121 10.25 0.67 23.64
N GLU A 122 10.79 1.35 24.65
CA GLU A 122 12.08 0.99 25.21
C GLU A 122 11.89 -0.39 25.85
N LYS A 123 12.15 -1.43 25.07
CA LYS A 123 12.51 -2.70 25.64
C LYS A 123 13.88 -2.48 26.24
N ASP A 124 13.95 -2.41 27.54
CA ASP A 124 15.19 -2.65 28.27
C ASP A 124 15.65 -4.07 27.90
N PHE A 125 16.36 -4.16 26.78
CA PHE A 125 17.25 -5.27 26.58
C PHE A 125 18.31 -5.10 27.67
N LYS A 126 18.26 -5.89 28.71
CA LYS A 126 19.42 -6.16 29.52
C LYS A 126 20.49 -6.72 28.60
N ASN A 127 21.24 -5.79 28.00
CA ASN A 127 22.30 -6.06 27.05
C ASN A 127 23.54 -6.68 27.70
N GLU A 128 23.42 -7.22 28.92
CA GLU A 128 24.56 -7.80 29.60
C GLU A 128 25.00 -9.14 29.01
N SER A 129 24.15 -9.80 28.22
CA SER A 129 24.47 -11.19 27.88
C SER A 129 25.11 -11.34 26.49
N ILE A 130 24.66 -10.68 25.44
CA ILE A 130 25.08 -10.99 24.07
C ILE A 130 26.42 -10.31 23.71
N LEU A 131 26.53 -9.02 23.93
CA LEU A 131 27.79 -8.30 23.65
C LEU A 131 28.89 -8.74 24.61
N TYR A 132 28.56 -8.90 25.89
CA TYR A 132 29.52 -9.42 26.88
C TYR A 132 30.02 -10.83 26.51
N ASN A 133 29.14 -11.71 26.07
CA ASN A 133 29.53 -13.07 25.64
C ASN A 133 30.35 -13.06 24.35
N ILE A 134 30.07 -12.15 23.42
CA ILE A 134 30.88 -11.99 22.20
C ILE A 134 32.29 -11.44 22.55
N PHE A 135 32.36 -10.40 23.38
CA PHE A 135 33.65 -9.83 23.77
C PHE A 135 34.45 -10.74 24.69
N SER A 136 33.79 -11.49 25.59
CA SER A 136 34.49 -12.47 26.44
C SER A 136 35.03 -13.62 25.62
N SER A 137 34.28 -14.13 24.64
CA SER A 137 34.77 -15.21 23.76
C SER A 137 35.89 -14.77 22.83
N LEU A 138 35.90 -13.51 22.37
CA LEU A 138 37.01 -12.92 21.62
C LEU A 138 38.25 -12.76 22.49
N ARG A 139 38.09 -12.26 23.72
CA ARG A 139 39.19 -12.10 24.67
C ARG A 139 39.83 -13.45 25.06
N GLU A 140 39.02 -14.47 25.22
CA GLU A 140 39.48 -15.82 25.53
C GLU A 140 40.29 -16.42 24.37
N LYS A 141 39.85 -16.19 23.12
CA LYS A 141 40.61 -16.61 21.93
C LYS A 141 41.94 -15.87 21.71
N ILE A 142 41.96 -14.58 22.09
CA ILE A 142 43.21 -13.75 21.99
C ILE A 142 44.21 -14.13 23.06
N ASN A 143 43.74 -14.46 24.28
CA ASN A 143 44.60 -14.80 25.41
C ASN A 143 44.91 -16.31 25.50
N ALA A 144 44.34 -17.13 24.62
CA ALA A 144 44.68 -18.55 24.58
C ALA A 144 46.18 -18.73 24.23
N PRO A 145 46.98 -19.40 25.07
CA PRO A 145 48.40 -19.64 24.77
C PRO A 145 48.48 -20.43 23.47
N SER A 146 49.31 -19.95 22.54
CA SER A 146 49.58 -20.63 21.28
C SER A 146 50.17 -22.00 21.58
N LYS A 147 49.42 -23.06 21.30
CA LYS A 147 49.88 -24.43 21.47
C LYS A 147 50.96 -24.66 20.44
N ASN A 148 52.26 -24.53 20.86
CA ASN A 148 53.39 -24.93 20.06
C ASN A 148 53.18 -26.38 19.62
N ARG A 149 52.95 -26.57 18.35
CA ARG A 149 53.12 -27.86 17.69
C ARG A 149 54.63 -28.13 17.62
N SER A 150 55.19 -28.72 18.67
CA SER A 150 56.43 -29.44 18.55
C SER A 150 56.16 -30.80 17.91
N LYS A 151 56.94 -31.09 16.92
CA LYS A 151 56.97 -32.33 16.12
C LYS A 151 56.92 -33.59 16.98
#